data_ab680c3a13da16e4d27e66db1a6e47f3
#
_entry.id   ab680c3a13da16e4d27e66db1a6e47f3
#
_cell.length_a   1.000
_cell.length_b   1.000
_cell.length_c   1.000
_cell.angle_alpha   90.00
_cell.angle_beta   90.00
_cell.angle_gamma   90.00
#
_symmetry.space_group_name_H-M   'P 1'
#
loop_
_entity.id
_entity.type
_entity.pdbx_description
1 polymer ?
#
loop_
_entity_poly.entity_id
_entity_poly.type
_entity_poly.pdbx_seq_one_letter_code
_entity_poly.pdbx_strand_id
1 'polypeptide(L)'
;MAELNAPAPAPPRRGRALAWVLLGVVAFLVLLVVAAPAGGVARILEAAGAPARLALPSGRLWSGSAQLYLEGRDLGRLQWDLAPGSLLDGQLGADLVLEAPGHRFRGRAGVGTDGRLQLTGVEGEVREASLDELLRPYAIEPSGTVTFRDGSATVQGQRVLDAHADARWSGGPVSYALGGQLWRQRFPPLDATLRARDGQPVLVVRDPAGEELLDVALDAAGWAQLRVRYRFVALAGFPWPENPAPDTVVVELAEQLY
;
A
#
# COMPACT_ATOMS: atom_id res chain seq x y z
N MET A 1 -0.78 -46.54 -79.43
CA MET A 1 -1.04 -45.17 -78.91
C MET A 1 -1.33 -45.31 -77.46
N ALA A 2 -0.34 -44.94 -76.58
CA ALA A 2 -0.48 -44.97 -75.17
C ALA A 2 -0.56 -43.51 -74.68
N GLU A 3 -1.72 -43.09 -74.20
CA GLU A 3 -1.89 -41.78 -73.62
C GLU A 3 -1.26 -41.75 -72.23
N LEU A 4 -0.22 -40.93 -72.09
CA LEU A 4 0.36 -40.61 -70.78
C LEU A 4 -0.60 -39.74 -69.99
N ASN A 5 -1.21 -40.30 -68.96
CA ASN A 5 -2.02 -39.59 -68.01
C ASN A 5 -1.10 -38.82 -67.01
N ALA A 6 -0.95 -37.53 -67.18
CA ALA A 6 -0.16 -36.66 -66.30
C ALA A 6 -0.93 -36.44 -64.96
N PRO A 7 -0.30 -36.59 -63.80
CA PRO A 7 -0.96 -36.36 -62.52
C PRO A 7 -1.33 -34.86 -62.37
N ALA A 8 -2.55 -34.58 -61.90
CA ALA A 8 -3.05 -33.27 -61.61
C ALA A 8 -2.21 -32.56 -60.50
N PRO A 9 -1.95 -31.25 -60.65
CA PRO A 9 -1.20 -30.53 -59.63
C PRO A 9 -1.95 -30.46 -58.31
N ALA A 10 -1.23 -30.77 -57.21
CA ALA A 10 -1.79 -30.73 -55.86
C ALA A 10 -2.22 -29.29 -55.52
N PRO A 11 -3.36 -29.08 -54.81
CA PRO A 11 -3.87 -27.77 -54.46
C PRO A 11 -2.89 -27.03 -53.52
N PRO A 12 -2.73 -25.72 -53.67
CA PRO A 12 -1.77 -24.95 -52.88
C PRO A 12 -2.19 -24.95 -51.40
N ARG A 13 -1.21 -25.31 -50.54
CA ARG A 13 -1.37 -25.37 -49.05
C ARG A 13 -1.50 -23.96 -48.43
N ARG A 14 -2.51 -23.17 -48.84
CA ARG A 14 -2.75 -21.79 -48.34
C ARG A 14 -3.06 -21.72 -46.83
N GLY A 15 -3.63 -22.76 -46.26
CA GLY A 15 -3.94 -22.79 -44.80
C GLY A 15 -2.70 -22.83 -43.90
N ARG A 16 -1.61 -23.49 -44.35
CA ARG A 16 -0.37 -23.54 -43.56
C ARG A 16 0.35 -22.19 -43.52
N ALA A 17 0.37 -21.45 -44.60
CA ALA A 17 0.98 -20.13 -44.66
C ALA A 17 0.26 -19.15 -43.73
N LEU A 18 -1.10 -19.17 -43.71
CA LEU A 18 -1.89 -18.35 -42.83
C LEU A 18 -1.65 -18.68 -41.34
N ALA A 19 -1.53 -19.96 -40.99
CA ALA A 19 -1.22 -20.40 -39.64
C ALA A 19 0.16 -19.92 -39.16
N TRP A 20 1.19 -19.93 -40.04
CA TRP A 20 2.51 -19.41 -39.70
C TRP A 20 2.53 -17.88 -39.57
N VAL A 21 1.76 -17.16 -40.39
CA VAL A 21 1.61 -15.70 -40.25
C VAL A 21 0.90 -15.37 -38.95
N LEU A 22 -0.21 -16.06 -38.62
CA LEU A 22 -0.92 -15.87 -37.37
C LEU A 22 -0.02 -16.16 -36.15
N LEU A 23 0.73 -17.28 -36.18
CA LEU A 23 1.71 -17.61 -35.16
C LEU A 23 2.77 -16.52 -35.01
N GLY A 24 3.29 -16.01 -36.12
CA GLY A 24 4.27 -14.92 -36.13
C GLY A 24 3.71 -13.63 -35.54
N VAL A 25 2.46 -13.27 -35.87
CA VAL A 25 1.78 -12.10 -35.28
C VAL A 25 1.57 -12.28 -33.78
N VAL A 26 1.09 -13.46 -33.36
CA VAL A 26 0.90 -13.76 -31.92
C VAL A 26 2.26 -13.72 -31.19
N ALA A 27 3.29 -14.35 -31.75
CA ALA A 27 4.62 -14.32 -31.16
C ALA A 27 5.19 -12.90 -31.09
N PHE A 28 4.97 -12.07 -32.10
CA PHE A 28 5.37 -10.66 -32.11
C PHE A 28 4.63 -9.85 -31.05
N LEU A 29 3.30 -10.02 -30.91
CA LEU A 29 2.50 -9.36 -29.87
C LEU A 29 2.94 -9.78 -28.47
N VAL A 30 3.19 -11.07 -28.24
CA VAL A 30 3.73 -11.58 -26.98
C VAL A 30 5.10 -10.95 -26.67
N LEU A 31 5.98 -10.87 -27.66
CA LEU A 31 7.30 -10.29 -27.51
C LEU A 31 7.25 -8.78 -27.23
N LEU A 32 6.30 -8.07 -27.85
CA LEU A 32 6.05 -6.65 -27.62
C LEU A 32 5.55 -6.41 -26.19
N VAL A 33 4.65 -7.26 -25.70
CA VAL A 33 4.16 -7.19 -24.31
C VAL A 33 5.27 -7.54 -23.32
N VAL A 34 6.05 -8.60 -23.57
CA VAL A 34 7.18 -9.02 -22.70
C VAL A 34 8.28 -7.95 -22.67
N ALA A 35 8.52 -7.26 -23.78
CA ALA A 35 9.53 -6.20 -23.88
C ALA A 35 9.02 -4.81 -23.48
N ALA A 36 7.76 -4.66 -23.07
CA ALA A 36 7.16 -3.37 -22.75
C ALA A 36 7.95 -2.66 -21.65
N PRO A 37 8.27 -1.36 -21.82
CA PRO A 37 9.08 -0.62 -20.86
C PRO A 37 8.29 -0.28 -19.59
N ALA A 38 8.97 -0.18 -18.45
CA ALA A 38 8.40 0.17 -17.14
C ALA A 38 7.63 1.51 -17.12
N GLY A 39 7.95 2.44 -18.03
CA GLY A 39 7.22 3.70 -18.19
C GLY A 39 5.74 3.54 -18.53
N GLY A 40 5.31 2.35 -18.99
CA GLY A 40 3.90 2.02 -19.18
C GLY A 40 3.10 2.04 -17.88
N VAL A 41 3.69 1.58 -16.77
CA VAL A 41 3.04 1.59 -15.44
C VAL A 41 2.75 3.01 -14.99
N ALA A 42 3.72 3.92 -15.14
CA ALA A 42 3.56 5.33 -14.77
C ALA A 42 2.41 5.98 -15.55
N ARG A 43 2.31 5.74 -16.86
CA ARG A 43 1.22 6.28 -17.70
C ARG A 43 -0.15 5.72 -17.33
N ILE A 44 -0.22 4.43 -16.95
CA ILE A 44 -1.48 3.80 -16.52
C ILE A 44 -1.96 4.44 -15.22
N LEU A 45 -1.07 4.66 -14.24
CA LEU A 45 -1.40 5.33 -12.97
C LEU A 45 -1.85 6.78 -13.19
N GLU A 46 -1.16 7.53 -14.04
CA GLU A 46 -1.55 8.89 -14.40
C GLU A 46 -2.93 8.94 -15.09
N ALA A 47 -3.17 8.03 -16.04
CA ALA A 47 -4.44 7.95 -16.74
C ALA A 47 -5.62 7.51 -15.83
N ALA A 48 -5.31 6.72 -14.79
CA ALA A 48 -6.27 6.32 -13.77
C ALA A 48 -6.57 7.43 -12.74
N GLY A 49 -5.89 8.58 -12.81
CA GLY A 49 -6.05 9.67 -11.84
C GLY A 49 -5.56 9.30 -10.44
N ALA A 50 -4.63 8.36 -10.33
CA ALA A 50 -4.07 7.97 -9.04
C ALA A 50 -3.32 9.14 -8.40
N PRO A 51 -3.44 9.37 -7.08
CA PRO A 51 -2.69 10.42 -6.38
C PRO A 51 -1.19 10.13 -6.33
N ALA A 52 -0.78 8.93 -6.74
CA ALA A 52 0.60 8.46 -6.77
C ALA A 52 1.25 8.73 -8.14
N ARG A 53 2.49 9.22 -8.12
CA ARG A 53 3.31 9.45 -9.32
C ARG A 53 4.57 8.60 -9.27
N LEU A 54 4.89 7.95 -10.40
CA LEU A 54 6.13 7.21 -10.58
C LEU A 54 7.10 8.02 -11.44
N ALA A 55 8.26 8.34 -10.89
CA ALA A 55 9.34 9.04 -11.58
C ALA A 55 10.52 8.08 -11.84
N LEU A 56 11.32 8.41 -12.84
CA LEU A 56 12.55 7.65 -13.20
C LEU A 56 12.30 6.13 -13.34
N PRO A 57 11.28 5.70 -14.10
CA PRO A 57 11.00 4.28 -14.27
C PRO A 57 12.17 3.59 -14.96
N SER A 58 12.56 2.42 -14.46
CA SER A 58 13.61 1.57 -15.01
C SER A 58 13.18 0.11 -15.05
N GLY A 59 13.69 -0.65 -16.00
CA GLY A 59 13.34 -2.06 -16.21
C GLY A 59 12.18 -2.23 -17.20
N ARG A 60 11.39 -3.27 -17.01
CA ARG A 60 10.28 -3.67 -17.89
C ARG A 60 8.94 -3.49 -17.18
N LEU A 61 7.86 -3.55 -17.97
CA LEU A 61 6.50 -3.54 -17.44
C LEU A 61 6.30 -4.61 -16.36
N TRP A 62 6.79 -5.81 -16.60
CA TRP A 62 6.62 -6.98 -15.74
C TRP A 62 7.51 -6.96 -14.49
N SER A 63 8.71 -6.41 -14.60
CA SER A 63 9.67 -6.32 -13.51
C SER A 63 10.47 -5.04 -13.64
N GLY A 64 10.26 -4.12 -12.72
CA GLY A 64 10.86 -2.80 -12.81
C GLY A 64 10.94 -2.08 -11.48
N SER A 65 11.41 -0.85 -11.53
CA SER A 65 11.43 0.04 -10.37
C SER A 65 11.21 1.49 -10.80
N ALA A 66 10.73 2.30 -9.88
CA ALA A 66 10.57 3.74 -10.04
C ALA A 66 10.64 4.44 -8.68
N GLN A 67 10.86 5.75 -8.70
CA GLN A 67 10.70 6.58 -7.50
C GLN A 67 9.21 6.88 -7.32
N LEU A 68 8.67 6.54 -6.15
CA LEU A 68 7.26 6.75 -5.80
C LEU A 68 7.07 8.08 -5.08
N TYR A 69 6.18 8.90 -5.60
CA TYR A 69 5.72 10.12 -4.96
C TYR A 69 4.22 10.02 -4.67
N LEU A 70 3.81 10.39 -3.47
CA LEU A 70 2.41 10.51 -3.07
C LEU A 70 2.17 11.95 -2.59
N GLU A 71 1.24 12.66 -3.23
CA GLU A 71 0.94 14.07 -2.91
C GLU A 71 2.18 14.97 -2.87
N GLY A 72 3.15 14.69 -3.74
CA GLY A 72 4.42 15.43 -3.82
C GLY A 72 5.49 15.01 -2.81
N ARG A 73 5.21 14.11 -1.88
CA ARG A 73 6.19 13.54 -0.94
C ARG A 73 6.89 12.35 -1.57
N ASP A 74 8.20 12.31 -1.43
CA ASP A 74 9.01 11.16 -1.85
C ASP A 74 8.87 10.02 -0.85
N LEU A 75 8.29 8.90 -1.30
CA LEU A 75 8.14 7.68 -0.50
C LEU A 75 9.24 6.66 -0.74
N GLY A 76 10.22 6.98 -1.62
CA GLY A 76 11.32 6.08 -1.89
C GLY A 76 11.15 5.27 -3.18
N ARG A 77 11.98 4.27 -3.32
CA ARG A 77 12.04 3.41 -4.49
C ARG A 77 11.04 2.27 -4.40
N LEU A 78 10.07 2.28 -5.30
CA LEU A 78 9.14 1.17 -5.50
C LEU A 78 9.74 0.21 -6.53
N GLN A 79 9.81 -1.07 -6.18
CA GLN A 79 10.13 -2.18 -7.08
C GLN A 79 8.89 -3.05 -7.23
N TRP A 80 8.65 -3.58 -8.42
CA TRP A 80 7.54 -4.48 -8.69
C TRP A 80 7.98 -5.65 -9.55
N ASP A 81 7.34 -6.78 -9.30
CA ASP A 81 7.41 -7.98 -10.11
C ASP A 81 5.98 -8.47 -10.37
N LEU A 82 5.51 -8.31 -11.60
CA LEU A 82 4.19 -8.71 -12.02
C LEU A 82 4.17 -10.22 -12.30
N ALA A 83 3.25 -10.93 -11.69
CA ALA A 83 3.03 -12.35 -11.89
C ALA A 83 2.06 -12.58 -13.07
N PRO A 84 2.53 -12.79 -14.32
CA PRO A 84 1.63 -12.94 -15.47
C PRO A 84 0.71 -14.16 -15.36
N GLY A 85 1.10 -15.17 -14.56
CA GLY A 85 0.27 -16.35 -14.29
C GLY A 85 -1.06 -16.04 -13.59
N SER A 86 -1.12 -14.96 -12.81
CA SER A 86 -2.34 -14.55 -12.11
C SER A 86 -3.43 -14.03 -13.07
N LEU A 87 -3.08 -13.69 -14.32
CA LEU A 87 -4.06 -13.35 -15.37
C LEU A 87 -4.98 -14.52 -15.72
N LEU A 88 -4.51 -15.76 -15.53
CA LEU A 88 -5.33 -16.95 -15.75
C LEU A 88 -6.47 -17.07 -14.71
N ASP A 89 -6.26 -16.46 -13.54
CA ASP A 89 -7.24 -16.40 -12.44
C ASP A 89 -8.09 -15.11 -12.51
N GLY A 90 -7.99 -14.35 -13.60
CA GLY A 90 -8.72 -13.10 -13.80
C GLY A 90 -8.23 -11.95 -12.91
N GLN A 91 -7.00 -12.03 -12.39
CA GLN A 91 -6.38 -11.02 -11.57
C GLN A 91 -5.00 -10.64 -12.11
N LEU A 92 -4.65 -9.37 -12.02
CA LEU A 92 -3.28 -8.91 -12.26
C LEU A 92 -2.61 -8.71 -10.91
N GLY A 93 -1.68 -9.62 -10.56
CA GLY A 93 -0.94 -9.57 -9.30
C GLY A 93 0.48 -9.05 -9.47
N ALA A 94 0.99 -8.34 -8.47
CA ALA A 94 2.37 -7.88 -8.40
C ALA A 94 2.92 -8.05 -6.98
N ASP A 95 4.12 -8.56 -6.86
CA ASP A 95 4.91 -8.44 -5.65
C ASP A 95 5.58 -7.06 -5.64
N LEU A 96 5.45 -6.35 -4.51
CA LEU A 96 5.89 -4.98 -4.35
C LEU A 96 6.91 -4.87 -3.22
N VAL A 97 7.96 -4.09 -3.43
CA VAL A 97 8.91 -3.68 -2.39
C VAL A 97 9.08 -2.17 -2.48
N LEU A 98 8.84 -1.47 -1.37
CA LEU A 98 9.06 -0.03 -1.24
C LEU A 98 10.20 0.18 -0.25
N GLU A 99 11.24 0.90 -0.65
CA GLU A 99 12.43 1.17 0.17
C GLU A 99 12.81 2.65 0.16
N ALA A 100 13.08 3.17 1.35
CA ALA A 100 13.74 4.44 1.57
C ALA A 100 14.71 4.32 2.78
N PRO A 101 15.59 5.30 3.04
CA PRO A 101 16.53 5.21 4.16
C PRO A 101 15.90 4.96 5.53
N GLY A 102 14.67 5.44 5.74
CA GLY A 102 13.96 5.33 7.01
C GLY A 102 12.81 4.32 7.02
N HIS A 103 12.48 3.66 5.92
CA HIS A 103 11.44 2.64 5.91
C HIS A 103 11.61 1.61 4.80
N ARG A 104 11.03 0.44 5.03
CA ARG A 104 10.95 -0.64 4.05
C ARG A 104 9.62 -1.37 4.22
N PHE A 105 8.94 -1.58 3.11
CA PHE A 105 7.71 -2.35 3.04
C PHE A 105 7.80 -3.39 1.92
N ARG A 106 7.14 -4.51 2.12
CA ARG A 106 6.90 -5.52 1.09
C ARG A 106 5.46 -6.02 1.18
N GLY A 107 4.93 -6.47 0.09
CA GLY A 107 3.56 -7.01 0.03
C GLY A 107 3.20 -7.37 -1.38
N ARG A 108 1.99 -7.84 -1.56
CA ARG A 108 1.43 -8.17 -2.87
C ARG A 108 0.22 -7.28 -3.14
N ALA A 109 0.17 -6.70 -4.34
CA ALA A 109 -1.01 -6.03 -4.85
C ALA A 109 -1.67 -6.88 -5.94
N GLY A 110 -2.99 -6.90 -5.99
CA GLY A 110 -3.77 -7.54 -7.04
C GLY A 110 -4.92 -6.65 -7.48
N VAL A 111 -5.20 -6.63 -8.79
CA VAL A 111 -6.38 -5.94 -9.34
C VAL A 111 -7.25 -6.98 -10.02
N GLY A 112 -8.48 -7.12 -9.54
CA GLY A 112 -9.48 -7.98 -10.15
C GLY A 112 -10.16 -7.33 -11.37
N THR A 113 -10.83 -8.14 -12.18
CA THR A 113 -11.65 -7.68 -13.33
C THR A 113 -12.83 -6.80 -12.92
N ASP A 114 -13.21 -6.83 -11.64
CA ASP A 114 -14.23 -6.00 -11.01
C ASP A 114 -13.70 -4.62 -10.55
N GLY A 115 -12.42 -4.32 -10.81
CA GLY A 115 -11.75 -3.09 -10.43
C GLY A 115 -11.40 -2.99 -8.94
N ARG A 116 -11.52 -4.10 -8.18
CA ARG A 116 -11.06 -4.14 -6.79
C ARG A 116 -9.56 -4.25 -6.73
N LEU A 117 -8.95 -3.37 -5.96
CA LEU A 117 -7.54 -3.45 -5.57
C LEU A 117 -7.45 -4.23 -4.25
N GLN A 118 -6.64 -5.27 -4.23
CA GLN A 118 -6.34 -6.05 -3.04
C GLN A 118 -4.86 -5.90 -2.69
N LEU A 119 -4.58 -5.59 -1.44
CA LEU A 119 -3.25 -5.63 -0.85
C LEU A 119 -3.21 -6.80 0.14
N THR A 120 -2.18 -7.63 0.10
CA THR A 120 -2.04 -8.80 0.97
C THR A 120 -0.60 -8.98 1.41
N GLY A 121 -0.44 -9.54 2.63
CA GLY A 121 0.89 -9.84 3.17
C GLY A 121 1.79 -8.62 3.29
N VAL A 122 1.20 -7.45 3.59
CA VAL A 122 1.98 -6.23 3.75
C VAL A 122 2.73 -6.30 5.08
N GLU A 123 4.05 -6.29 4.98
CA GLU A 123 4.96 -6.27 6.11
C GLU A 123 5.98 -5.15 5.91
N GLY A 124 6.52 -4.63 7.00
CA GLY A 124 7.54 -3.61 6.89
C GLY A 124 7.95 -3.00 8.22
N GLU A 125 8.85 -2.06 8.12
CA GLU A 125 9.31 -1.27 9.26
C GLU A 125 9.45 0.21 8.89
N VAL A 126 9.20 1.06 9.87
CA VAL A 126 9.43 2.51 9.81
C VAL A 126 10.32 2.87 10.98
N ARG A 127 11.48 3.43 10.68
CA ARG A 127 12.49 3.85 11.67
C ARG A 127 12.31 5.32 12.03
N GLU A 128 12.96 5.71 13.09
CA GLU A 128 12.95 7.05 13.66
C GLU A 128 13.01 8.17 12.59
N ALA A 129 13.94 8.08 11.64
CA ALA A 129 14.11 9.13 10.63
C ALA A 129 12.84 9.39 9.78
N SER A 130 12.11 8.33 9.41
CA SER A 130 10.84 8.49 8.69
C SER A 130 9.68 8.86 9.61
N LEU A 131 9.70 8.40 10.86
CA LEU A 131 8.71 8.82 11.87
C LEU A 131 8.84 10.31 12.17
N ASP A 132 10.05 10.82 12.33
CA ASP A 132 10.33 12.25 12.54
C ASP A 132 9.85 13.10 11.36
N GLU A 133 10.10 12.66 10.14
CA GLU A 133 9.64 13.36 8.95
C GLU A 133 8.10 13.41 8.89
N LEU A 134 7.43 12.30 9.20
CA LEU A 134 5.98 12.18 9.19
C LEU A 134 5.33 13.04 10.29
N LEU A 135 5.91 13.07 11.50
CA LEU A 135 5.33 13.72 12.68
C LEU A 135 5.86 15.14 12.93
N ARG A 136 6.83 15.59 12.16
CA ARG A 136 7.38 16.96 12.23
C ARG A 136 6.32 18.06 12.15
N PRO A 137 5.27 17.98 11.28
CA PRO A 137 4.21 19.01 11.24
C PRO A 137 3.46 19.16 12.56
N TYR A 138 3.46 18.11 13.40
CA TYR A 138 2.79 18.11 14.70
C TYR A 138 3.77 18.42 15.86
N ALA A 139 5.02 18.76 15.55
CA ALA A 139 6.09 19.00 16.53
C ALA A 139 6.28 17.80 17.49
N ILE A 140 6.20 16.57 16.95
CA ILE A 140 6.42 15.31 17.67
C ILE A 140 7.65 14.62 17.08
N GLU A 141 8.61 14.29 17.94
CA GLU A 141 9.87 13.61 17.61
C GLU A 141 9.93 12.29 18.40
N PRO A 142 9.42 11.19 17.83
CA PRO A 142 9.50 9.88 18.49
C PRO A 142 10.81 9.20 18.15
N SER A 143 11.39 8.48 19.09
CA SER A 143 12.45 7.51 18.80
C SER A 143 11.87 6.12 18.59
N GLY A 144 12.70 5.18 18.14
CA GLY A 144 12.34 3.78 17.99
C GLY A 144 11.86 3.42 16.59
N THR A 145 11.27 2.23 16.48
CA THR A 145 10.88 1.62 15.20
C THR A 145 9.44 1.12 15.28
N VAL A 146 8.66 1.33 14.25
CA VAL A 146 7.35 0.71 14.05
C VAL A 146 7.50 -0.45 13.10
N THR A 147 7.10 -1.64 13.52
CA THR A 147 7.07 -2.86 12.69
C THR A 147 5.63 -3.18 12.33
N PHE A 148 5.37 -3.43 11.05
CA PHE A 148 4.06 -3.82 10.51
C PHE A 148 4.07 -5.29 10.12
N ARG A 149 2.96 -5.99 10.38
CA ARG A 149 2.76 -7.41 10.07
C ARG A 149 1.34 -7.65 9.59
N ASP A 150 1.18 -8.69 8.75
CA ASP A 150 -0.12 -9.19 8.30
C ASP A 150 -1.06 -8.13 7.74
N GLY A 151 -0.49 -7.10 7.10
CA GLY A 151 -1.26 -6.05 6.48
C GLY A 151 -2.04 -6.55 5.28
N SER A 152 -3.32 -6.23 5.21
CA SER A 152 -4.17 -6.46 4.04
C SER A 152 -5.19 -5.34 3.92
N ALA A 153 -5.61 -5.06 2.68
CA ALA A 153 -6.68 -4.13 2.41
C ALA A 153 -7.38 -4.49 1.10
N THR A 154 -8.67 -4.22 1.05
CA THR A 154 -9.46 -4.28 -0.18
C THR A 154 -10.09 -2.93 -0.42
N VAL A 155 -9.82 -2.35 -1.59
CA VAL A 155 -10.27 -1.01 -1.97
C VAL A 155 -11.04 -1.09 -3.29
N GLN A 156 -12.15 -0.36 -3.40
CA GLN A 156 -12.89 -0.21 -4.64
C GLN A 156 -13.21 1.27 -4.88
N GLY A 157 -12.62 1.84 -5.92
CA GLY A 157 -12.63 3.29 -6.12
C GLY A 157 -11.94 4.00 -4.96
N GLN A 158 -12.68 4.88 -4.25
CA GLN A 158 -12.19 5.59 -3.05
C GLN A 158 -12.64 4.93 -1.74
N ARG A 159 -13.34 3.77 -1.80
CA ARG A 159 -13.86 3.10 -0.60
C ARG A 159 -12.94 1.98 -0.16
N VAL A 160 -12.56 2.01 1.09
CA VAL A 160 -11.94 0.88 1.78
C VAL A 160 -13.05 -0.09 2.19
N LEU A 161 -13.08 -1.26 1.56
CA LEU A 161 -14.09 -2.30 1.83
C LEU A 161 -13.69 -3.16 3.04
N ASP A 162 -12.38 -3.40 3.17
CA ASP A 162 -11.80 -4.16 4.27
C ASP A 162 -10.37 -3.67 4.50
N ALA A 163 -9.93 -3.70 5.77
CA ALA A 163 -8.56 -3.39 6.14
C ALA A 163 -8.17 -4.16 7.42
N HIS A 164 -6.98 -4.73 7.37
CA HIS A 164 -6.39 -5.46 8.48
C HIS A 164 -4.90 -5.16 8.54
N ALA A 165 -4.37 -4.85 9.71
CA ALA A 165 -2.94 -4.76 9.94
C ALA A 165 -2.64 -4.86 11.44
N ASP A 166 -1.49 -5.41 11.77
CA ASP A 166 -0.90 -5.36 13.09
C ASP A 166 0.39 -4.54 13.03
N ALA A 167 0.56 -3.63 13.96
CA ALA A 167 1.77 -2.83 14.07
C ALA A 167 2.24 -2.79 15.53
N ARG A 168 3.55 -2.72 15.72
CA ARG A 168 4.17 -2.58 17.02
C ARG A 168 5.24 -1.51 16.96
N TRP A 169 5.09 -0.50 17.81
CA TRP A 169 6.16 0.46 18.07
C TRP A 169 7.01 -0.02 19.23
N SER A 170 8.33 0.05 19.08
CA SER A 170 9.29 -0.42 20.09
C SER A 170 9.30 0.40 21.38
N GLY A 171 8.59 1.54 21.40
CA GLY A 171 8.70 2.52 22.48
C GLY A 171 9.99 3.31 22.42
N GLY A 172 10.16 4.20 23.39
CA GLY A 172 11.35 5.05 23.52
C GLY A 172 11.01 6.46 23.98
N PRO A 173 12.00 7.36 24.03
CA PRO A 173 11.76 8.77 24.29
C PRO A 173 10.99 9.42 23.14
N VAL A 174 10.02 10.26 23.49
CA VAL A 174 9.26 11.11 22.58
C VAL A 174 9.37 12.55 23.08
N SER A 175 9.82 13.45 22.22
CA SER A 175 9.76 14.89 22.46
C SER A 175 8.56 15.48 21.74
N TYR A 176 7.78 16.34 22.37
CA TYR A 176 6.63 17.01 21.74
C TYR A 176 6.41 18.40 22.33
N ALA A 177 5.90 19.30 21.53
CA ALA A 177 5.56 20.67 21.96
C ALA A 177 4.07 20.78 22.23
N LEU A 178 3.70 21.20 23.43
CA LEU A 178 2.32 21.42 23.81
C LEU A 178 2.19 22.64 24.75
N GLY A 179 1.25 23.54 24.45
CA GLY A 179 1.07 24.77 25.21
C GLY A 179 2.29 25.70 25.22
N GLY A 180 3.13 25.65 24.17
CA GLY A 180 4.36 26.45 24.08
C GLY A 180 5.53 25.90 24.92
N GLN A 181 5.38 24.73 25.53
CA GLN A 181 6.42 24.04 26.28
C GLN A 181 6.86 22.77 25.58
N LEU A 182 8.16 22.46 25.68
CA LEU A 182 8.71 21.21 25.19
C LEU A 182 8.65 20.16 26.31
N TRP A 183 8.00 19.05 25.99
CA TRP A 183 7.87 17.88 26.85
C TRP A 183 8.74 16.77 26.34
N ARG A 184 9.28 15.97 27.22
CA ARG A 184 10.00 14.74 26.89
C ARG A 184 9.57 13.63 27.82
N GLN A 185 8.99 12.59 27.22
CA GLN A 185 8.46 11.44 27.97
C GLN A 185 8.97 10.15 27.34
N ARG A 186 9.21 9.14 28.17
CA ARG A 186 9.52 7.79 27.70
C ARG A 186 8.26 6.94 27.67
N PHE A 187 7.96 6.45 26.50
CA PHE A 187 6.84 5.54 26.29
C PHE A 187 7.27 4.08 26.31
N PRO A 188 6.44 3.16 26.82
CA PRO A 188 6.63 1.72 26.63
C PRO A 188 6.37 1.33 25.16
N PRO A 189 6.68 0.09 24.76
CA PRO A 189 6.21 -0.43 23.49
C PRO A 189 4.69 -0.33 23.39
N LEU A 190 4.16 0.02 22.21
CA LEU A 190 2.72 0.12 21.95
C LEU A 190 2.35 -0.82 20.81
N ASP A 191 1.20 -1.47 20.94
CA ASP A 191 0.62 -2.31 19.90
C ASP A 191 -0.55 -1.57 19.24
N ALA A 192 -0.60 -1.60 17.91
CA ALA A 192 -1.68 -1.02 17.13
C ALA A 192 -2.31 -2.09 16.25
N THR A 193 -3.63 -2.11 16.18
CA THR A 193 -4.40 -3.05 15.36
C THR A 193 -5.38 -2.28 14.50
N LEU A 194 -5.33 -2.50 13.18
CA LEU A 194 -6.31 -2.01 12.22
C LEU A 194 -7.28 -3.14 11.88
N ARG A 195 -8.56 -2.92 12.04
CA ARG A 195 -9.62 -3.88 11.72
C ARG A 195 -10.83 -3.16 11.15
N ALA A 196 -11.52 -3.78 10.22
CA ALA A 196 -12.84 -3.30 9.81
C ALA A 196 -13.88 -3.65 10.90
N ARG A 197 -14.62 -2.64 11.37
CA ARG A 197 -15.80 -2.79 12.25
C ARG A 197 -16.98 -2.15 11.55
N ASP A 198 -18.03 -2.92 11.30
CA ASP A 198 -19.24 -2.44 10.60
C ASP A 198 -18.94 -1.78 9.24
N GLY A 199 -17.92 -2.30 8.52
CA GLY A 199 -17.47 -1.78 7.23
C GLY A 199 -16.63 -0.50 7.30
N GLN A 200 -16.23 -0.08 8.52
CA GLN A 200 -15.35 1.06 8.74
C GLN A 200 -13.99 0.60 9.27
N PRO A 201 -12.86 1.04 8.70
CA PRO A 201 -11.55 0.77 9.27
C PRO A 201 -11.39 1.51 10.61
N VAL A 202 -11.03 0.75 11.63
CA VAL A 202 -10.76 1.27 12.98
C VAL A 202 -9.35 0.84 13.39
N LEU A 203 -8.51 1.82 13.64
CA LEU A 203 -7.19 1.65 14.24
C LEU A 203 -7.32 1.79 15.75
N VAL A 204 -6.80 0.84 16.50
CA VAL A 204 -6.78 0.89 17.98
C VAL A 204 -5.35 0.73 18.46
N VAL A 205 -4.91 1.63 19.32
CA VAL A 205 -3.58 1.59 19.95
C VAL A 205 -3.72 1.20 21.42
N ARG A 206 -2.88 0.23 21.84
CA ARG A 206 -2.89 -0.36 23.18
C ARG A 206 -1.53 -0.28 23.84
N ASP A 207 -1.54 -0.25 25.14
CA ASP A 207 -0.35 -0.39 25.96
C ASP A 207 0.06 -1.89 26.12
N PRO A 208 1.21 -2.20 26.78
CA PRO A 208 1.64 -3.58 27.00
C PRO A 208 0.71 -4.43 27.87
N ALA A 209 -0.21 -3.80 28.63
CA ALA A 209 -1.22 -4.51 29.40
C ALA A 209 -2.46 -4.86 28.56
N GLY A 210 -2.49 -4.41 27.28
CA GLY A 210 -3.60 -4.61 26.38
C GLY A 210 -4.71 -3.56 26.50
N GLU A 211 -4.51 -2.54 27.34
CA GLU A 211 -5.46 -1.48 27.59
C GLU A 211 -5.44 -0.45 26.45
N GLU A 212 -6.64 0.00 26.07
CA GLU A 212 -6.81 0.89 24.93
C GLU A 212 -6.42 2.34 25.29
N LEU A 213 -5.52 2.92 24.51
CA LEU A 213 -5.01 4.27 24.71
C LEU A 213 -5.75 5.29 23.82
N LEU A 214 -5.91 4.94 22.56
CA LEU A 214 -6.62 5.74 21.58
C LEU A 214 -7.18 4.85 20.47
N ASP A 215 -8.17 5.38 19.77
CA ASP A 215 -8.68 4.78 18.55
C ASP A 215 -8.94 5.85 17.47
N VAL A 216 -8.80 5.44 16.21
CA VAL A 216 -9.13 6.24 15.03
C VAL A 216 -10.06 5.44 14.16
N ALA A 217 -11.26 5.97 13.90
CA ALA A 217 -12.23 5.39 12.98
C ALA A 217 -12.34 6.26 11.72
N LEU A 218 -12.36 5.63 10.55
CA LEU A 218 -12.57 6.31 9.28
C LEU A 218 -13.95 5.92 8.73
N ASP A 219 -14.80 6.91 8.51
CA ASP A 219 -16.13 6.66 7.96
C ASP A 219 -16.13 6.64 6.40
N ALA A 220 -17.27 6.26 5.83
CA ALA A 220 -17.45 6.17 4.38
C ALA A 220 -17.46 7.55 3.67
N ALA A 221 -17.60 8.64 4.41
CA ALA A 221 -17.55 10.01 3.90
C ALA A 221 -16.14 10.63 4.00
N GLY A 222 -15.15 9.84 4.45
CA GLY A 222 -13.77 10.28 4.58
C GLY A 222 -13.45 11.03 5.87
N TRP A 223 -14.32 10.99 6.87
CA TRP A 223 -14.03 11.58 8.17
C TRP A 223 -13.25 10.61 9.05
N ALA A 224 -12.09 11.05 9.51
CA ALA A 224 -11.30 10.38 10.54
C ALA A 224 -11.69 10.93 11.91
N GLN A 225 -12.14 10.04 12.80
CA GLN A 225 -12.51 10.37 14.18
C GLN A 225 -11.45 9.78 15.11
N LEU A 226 -10.66 10.65 15.75
CA LEU A 226 -9.69 10.29 16.78
C LEU A 226 -10.32 10.43 18.15
N ARG A 227 -10.24 9.38 18.97
CA ARG A 227 -10.62 9.39 20.39
C ARG A 227 -9.41 9.01 21.23
N VAL A 228 -9.05 9.86 22.18
CA VAL A 228 -7.93 9.66 23.08
C VAL A 228 -8.44 9.49 24.51
N ARG A 229 -8.01 8.40 25.16
CA ARG A 229 -8.38 8.13 26.54
C ARG A 229 -7.41 8.81 27.51
N TYR A 230 -7.90 9.13 28.71
CA TYR A 230 -7.09 9.73 29.76
C TYR A 230 -5.83 8.91 30.06
N ARG A 231 -5.89 7.59 29.97
CA ARG A 231 -4.73 6.69 30.11
C ARG A 231 -3.55 7.08 29.22
N PHE A 232 -3.81 7.48 27.97
CA PHE A 232 -2.76 7.96 27.06
C PHE A 232 -2.17 9.29 27.51
N VAL A 233 -3.04 10.22 27.95
CA VAL A 233 -2.62 11.55 28.45
C VAL A 233 -1.76 11.41 29.70
N ALA A 234 -2.15 10.51 30.62
CA ALA A 234 -1.37 10.19 31.81
C ALA A 234 -0.01 9.53 31.45
N LEU A 235 0.00 8.62 30.47
CA LEU A 235 1.22 8.00 29.95
C LEU A 235 2.16 9.04 29.30
N ALA A 236 1.60 10.02 28.61
CA ALA A 236 2.33 11.15 28.04
C ALA A 236 2.87 12.11 29.14
N GLY A 237 2.46 11.96 30.40
CA GLY A 237 2.90 12.81 31.49
C GLY A 237 2.31 14.22 31.48
N PHE A 238 1.25 14.43 30.68
CA PHE A 238 0.59 15.73 30.59
C PHE A 238 -0.38 15.94 31.76
N PRO A 239 -0.29 17.06 32.49
CA PRO A 239 -1.21 17.35 33.59
C PRO A 239 -2.61 17.63 33.05
N TRP A 240 -3.60 16.86 33.55
CA TRP A 240 -5.01 17.07 33.19
C TRP A 240 -5.75 17.68 34.37
N PRO A 241 -6.63 18.69 34.15
CA PRO A 241 -7.26 19.44 35.24
C PRO A 241 -8.08 18.61 36.22
N GLU A 242 -8.72 17.56 35.71
CA GLU A 242 -9.50 16.58 36.45
C GLU A 242 -8.73 15.25 36.39
N ASN A 243 -8.90 14.40 37.35
CA ASN A 243 -8.31 13.06 37.37
C ASN A 243 -9.41 12.02 37.01
N PRO A 244 -9.84 11.96 35.75
CA PRO A 244 -10.92 11.09 35.33
C PRO A 244 -10.52 9.61 35.39
N ALA A 245 -11.48 8.69 35.21
CA ALA A 245 -11.15 7.29 35.06
C ALA A 245 -10.24 7.05 33.84
N PRO A 246 -9.29 6.09 33.92
CA PRO A 246 -8.31 5.86 32.85
C PRO A 246 -8.91 5.68 31.45
N ASP A 247 -10.09 5.08 31.35
CA ASP A 247 -10.76 4.77 30.09
C ASP A 247 -11.67 5.90 29.57
N THR A 248 -11.76 7.01 30.31
CA THR A 248 -12.56 8.17 29.89
C THR A 248 -11.93 8.78 28.63
N VAL A 249 -12.73 8.98 27.59
CA VAL A 249 -12.32 9.76 26.41
C VAL A 249 -12.23 11.23 26.81
N VAL A 250 -11.06 11.81 26.68
CA VAL A 250 -10.75 13.19 27.10
C VAL A 250 -10.42 14.12 25.94
N VAL A 251 -10.06 13.54 24.76
CA VAL A 251 -9.88 14.27 23.51
C VAL A 251 -10.65 13.56 22.41
N GLU A 252 -11.45 14.31 21.69
CA GLU A 252 -12.18 13.84 20.52
C GLU A 252 -11.99 14.85 19.39
N LEU A 253 -11.45 14.39 18.26
CA LEU A 253 -11.17 15.21 17.09
C LEU A 253 -11.76 14.51 15.86
N ALA A 254 -12.26 15.30 14.92
CA ALA A 254 -12.70 14.81 13.62
C ALA A 254 -12.08 15.67 12.53
N GLU A 255 -11.49 15.00 11.52
CA GLU A 255 -10.86 15.63 10.38
C GLU A 255 -11.30 14.94 9.10
N GLN A 256 -11.61 15.72 8.07
CA GLN A 256 -11.96 15.20 6.77
C GLN A 256 -10.67 14.97 5.96
N LEU A 257 -10.44 13.72 5.51
CA LEU A 257 -9.24 13.32 4.78
C LEU A 257 -9.41 13.42 3.26
N TYR A 258 -10.65 13.32 2.74
CA TYR A 258 -10.99 13.44 1.31
C TYR A 258 -12.46 13.81 1.09
#